data_4ceffbad4629e173ecf26563786744c5
#
_entry.id   4ceffbad4629e173ecf26563786744c5
#
_cell.length_a   1.000
_cell.length_b   1.000
_cell.length_c   1.000
_cell.angle_alpha   90.00
_cell.angle_beta   90.00
_cell.angle_gamma   90.00
#
_symmetry.space_group_name_H-M   'P 1'
#
loop_
_entity.id
_entity.type
_entity.pdbx_description
1 polymer ?
#
loop_
_entity_poly.entity_id
_entity_poly.type
_entity_poly.pdbx_seq_one_letter_code
_entity_poly.pdbx_strand_id
1 'polypeptide(L)'
;FSDGIESFFFFPGFTNKTGGLVIEDNFLQKLKERDKKSINSPTKQIDNKDNYITLFSYENSKLIDLLKSFSIFAKKQKYLLTIIVFEGKPLNNINNLLNLKLRVGDTYTLDNLAIKVSPMVDQDKYDYLLIGSYINLVRGEDSIVRAMLTGNPFLWHIYPQEENAHFDKINALFDRMDEFCSDKESVEILRQLTLSYNGNSDFIHNFDLSSFIEKWKKLSEEWRDYLLSLGS
;
A
#
# COMPACT_ATOMS: atom_id res chain seq x y z
N PHE A 1 11.83 23.73 -30.95
CA PHE A 1 10.75 23.37 -31.88
C PHE A 1 10.49 24.59 -32.76
N SER A 2 10.87 24.51 -34.03
CA SER A 2 10.87 25.68 -34.96
C SER A 2 9.67 25.68 -35.91
N ASP A 3 8.67 24.84 -35.66
CA ASP A 3 7.51 24.58 -36.53
C ASP A 3 6.25 25.36 -36.17
N GLY A 4 6.35 26.24 -35.16
CA GLY A 4 5.23 27.08 -34.71
C GLY A 4 4.09 26.32 -34.03
N ILE A 5 4.34 25.05 -33.63
CA ILE A 5 3.37 24.27 -32.85
C ILE A 5 3.52 24.70 -31.38
N GLU A 6 2.41 25.16 -30.81
CA GLU A 6 2.30 25.43 -29.38
C GLU A 6 2.13 24.11 -28.63
N SER A 7 3.07 23.80 -27.71
CA SER A 7 3.04 22.56 -26.94
C SER A 7 2.75 22.86 -25.47
N PHE A 8 1.71 22.23 -24.94
CA PHE A 8 1.35 22.32 -23.53
C PHE A 8 1.87 21.09 -22.80
N PHE A 9 2.64 21.31 -21.73
CA PHE A 9 3.14 20.24 -20.88
C PHE A 9 2.28 20.17 -19.63
N PHE A 10 1.70 18.97 -19.39
CA PHE A 10 0.90 18.69 -18.22
C PHE A 10 1.67 17.77 -17.30
N PHE A 11 1.90 18.22 -16.07
CA PHE A 11 2.61 17.45 -15.04
C PHE A 11 1.61 17.02 -13.96
N PRO A 12 1.19 15.74 -13.90
CA PRO A 12 0.38 15.26 -12.79
C PRO A 12 1.20 15.30 -11.49
N GLY A 13 0.54 15.51 -10.36
CA GLY A 13 1.20 15.58 -9.06
C GLY A 13 0.28 15.96 -7.90
N PHE A 14 0.87 15.99 -6.71
CA PHE A 14 0.15 16.19 -5.44
C PHE A 14 0.06 17.65 -5.00
N THR A 15 0.26 18.58 -5.88
CA THR A 15 0.26 20.00 -5.54
C THR A 15 -0.70 20.80 -6.42
N ASN A 16 -1.22 21.91 -5.91
CA ASN A 16 -2.03 22.86 -6.67
C ASN A 16 -1.26 23.60 -7.78
N LYS A 17 0.07 23.41 -7.88
CA LYS A 17 0.92 23.89 -9.00
C LYS A 17 1.10 22.86 -10.10
N THR A 18 0.56 21.66 -9.91
CA THR A 18 0.56 20.57 -10.88
C THR A 18 -0.86 20.38 -11.41
N GLY A 19 -1.03 19.56 -12.44
CA GLY A 19 -2.34 19.29 -13.02
C GLY A 19 -3.25 18.35 -12.23
N GLY A 20 -2.91 18.06 -10.96
CA GLY A 20 -3.64 17.11 -10.13
C GLY A 20 -3.28 15.65 -10.44
N LEU A 21 -4.10 14.73 -9.97
CA LEU A 21 -3.94 13.31 -10.19
C LEU A 21 -4.83 12.85 -11.35
N VAL A 22 -4.30 11.93 -12.16
CA VAL A 22 -5.13 11.22 -13.13
C VAL A 22 -5.89 10.13 -12.38
N ILE A 23 -7.18 10.35 -12.19
CA ILE A 23 -8.07 9.41 -11.50
C ILE A 23 -9.11 8.90 -12.49
N GLU A 24 -9.14 7.61 -12.72
CA GLU A 24 -10.08 6.99 -13.65
C GLU A 24 -11.49 6.93 -13.03
N ASP A 25 -12.53 7.26 -13.83
CA ASP A 25 -13.93 7.26 -13.36
C ASP A 25 -14.37 5.90 -12.83
N ASN A 26 -13.93 4.80 -13.46
CA ASN A 26 -14.24 3.45 -13.01
C ASN A 26 -13.64 3.14 -11.64
N PHE A 27 -12.45 3.67 -11.32
CA PHE A 27 -11.84 3.52 -10.00
C PHE A 27 -12.65 4.24 -8.93
N LEU A 28 -13.08 5.47 -9.21
CA LEU A 28 -13.96 6.23 -8.30
C LEU A 28 -15.30 5.54 -8.08
N GLN A 29 -15.87 4.93 -9.11
CA GLN A 29 -17.10 4.15 -8.99
C GLN A 29 -16.93 2.96 -8.04
N LYS A 30 -15.85 2.19 -8.18
CA LYS A 30 -15.52 1.06 -7.30
C LYS A 30 -15.36 1.50 -5.83
N LEU A 31 -14.70 2.64 -5.58
CA LEU A 31 -14.59 3.21 -4.23
C LEU A 31 -15.96 3.55 -3.65
N LYS A 32 -16.83 4.22 -4.42
CA LYS A 32 -18.19 4.56 -3.98
C LYS A 32 -19.04 3.33 -3.68
N GLU A 33 -18.88 2.25 -4.44
CA GLU A 33 -19.56 0.98 -4.19
C GLU A 33 -19.13 0.33 -2.87
N ARG A 34 -17.82 0.34 -2.56
CA ARG A 34 -17.30 -0.11 -1.27
C ARG A 34 -17.90 0.70 -0.12
N ASP A 35 -17.88 2.01 -0.21
CA ASP A 35 -18.35 2.91 0.84
C ASP A 35 -19.84 2.74 1.10
N LYS A 36 -20.66 2.58 0.05
CA LYS A 36 -22.09 2.26 0.17
C LYS A 36 -22.35 0.93 0.89
N LYS A 37 -21.58 -0.12 0.58
CA LYS A 37 -21.68 -1.40 1.29
C LYS A 37 -21.30 -1.28 2.77
N SER A 38 -20.33 -0.42 3.07
CA SER A 38 -19.92 -0.14 4.45
C SER A 38 -20.99 0.57 5.26
N ILE A 39 -21.69 1.55 4.68
CA ILE A 39 -22.77 2.32 5.34
C ILE A 39 -23.99 1.44 5.63
N ASN A 40 -24.32 0.52 4.73
CA ASN A 40 -25.48 -0.35 4.85
C ASN A 40 -25.26 -1.55 5.79
N SER A 41 -24.07 -1.73 6.36
CA SER A 41 -23.76 -2.77 7.35
C SER A 41 -23.18 -2.15 8.63
N PRO A 42 -24.01 -1.56 9.50
CA PRO A 42 -23.55 -0.89 10.74
C PRO A 42 -22.96 -1.83 11.78
N THR A 43 -23.09 -3.14 11.60
CA THR A 43 -22.48 -4.17 12.45
C THR A 43 -21.35 -4.88 11.70
N LYS A 44 -20.33 -4.13 11.29
CA LYS A 44 -19.09 -4.78 10.91
C LYS A 44 -18.32 -5.23 12.15
N GLN A 45 -18.74 -6.33 12.73
CA GLN A 45 -17.78 -7.37 13.03
C GLN A 45 -17.09 -7.66 11.71
N ILE A 46 -15.81 -7.34 11.62
CA ILE A 46 -14.93 -7.73 10.52
C ILE A 46 -15.13 -9.22 10.34
N ASP A 47 -15.90 -9.61 9.32
CA ASP A 47 -16.08 -11.01 9.00
C ASP A 47 -14.67 -11.52 8.66
N ASN A 48 -14.14 -12.41 9.49
CA ASN A 48 -12.76 -12.90 9.49
C ASN A 48 -12.32 -13.56 8.16
N LYS A 49 -13.19 -13.59 7.15
CA LYS A 49 -12.91 -14.18 5.83
C LYS A 49 -12.21 -13.24 4.84
N ASP A 50 -12.24 -11.93 5.07
CA ASP A 50 -11.80 -10.93 4.09
C ASP A 50 -10.62 -10.06 4.57
N ASN A 51 -9.97 -10.41 5.69
CA ASN A 51 -8.78 -9.70 6.15
C ASN A 51 -7.57 -10.17 5.36
N TYR A 52 -7.26 -9.45 4.28
CA TYR A 52 -6.08 -9.75 3.51
C TYR A 52 -5.21 -8.51 3.29
N ILE A 53 -3.93 -8.77 3.07
CA ILE A 53 -2.92 -7.80 2.67
C ILE A 53 -2.54 -8.12 1.23
N THR A 54 -2.45 -7.12 0.36
CA THR A 54 -1.88 -7.30 -0.97
C THR A 54 -0.37 -7.14 -0.93
N LEU A 55 0.38 -8.05 -1.55
CA LEU A 55 1.83 -7.97 -1.68
C LEU A 55 2.24 -7.94 -3.14
N PHE A 56 2.53 -6.73 -3.61
CA PHE A 56 3.10 -6.46 -4.93
C PHE A 56 4.36 -5.59 -4.75
N SER A 57 5.51 -6.23 -4.52
CA SER A 57 6.78 -5.56 -4.20
C SER A 57 7.92 -6.04 -5.10
N TYR A 58 9.07 -5.38 -5.01
CA TYR A 58 10.34 -5.92 -5.48
C TYR A 58 10.90 -6.92 -4.45
N GLU A 59 12.04 -7.54 -4.76
CA GLU A 59 12.76 -8.35 -3.78
C GLU A 59 13.28 -7.47 -2.64
N ASN A 60 13.05 -7.90 -1.40
CA ASN A 60 13.32 -7.09 -0.21
C ASN A 60 13.56 -7.99 1.01
N SER A 61 14.72 -7.91 1.62
CA SER A 61 15.05 -8.67 2.83
C SER A 61 14.24 -8.23 4.05
N LYS A 62 13.83 -6.95 4.12
CA LYS A 62 13.02 -6.41 5.21
C LYS A 62 11.59 -6.96 5.26
N LEU A 63 11.14 -7.62 4.18
CA LEU A 63 9.83 -8.25 4.15
C LEU A 63 9.67 -9.30 5.26
N ILE A 64 10.75 -10.00 5.66
CA ILE A 64 10.67 -11.00 6.73
C ILE A 64 10.27 -10.38 8.08
N ASP A 65 10.76 -9.18 8.39
CA ASP A 65 10.43 -8.49 9.63
C ASP A 65 8.98 -7.99 9.61
N LEU A 66 8.50 -7.54 8.45
CA LEU A 66 7.11 -7.16 8.27
C LEU A 66 6.16 -8.36 8.42
N LEU A 67 6.52 -9.53 7.86
CA LEU A 67 5.75 -10.76 8.03
C LEU A 67 5.65 -11.19 9.50
N LYS A 68 6.75 -11.06 10.27
CA LYS A 68 6.74 -11.30 11.73
C LYS A 68 5.78 -10.36 12.43
N SER A 69 5.83 -9.07 12.12
CA SER A 69 4.93 -8.06 12.69
C SER A 69 3.46 -8.37 12.38
N PHE A 70 3.15 -8.77 11.16
CA PHE A 70 1.81 -9.22 10.75
C PHE A 70 1.36 -10.47 11.49
N SER A 71 2.24 -11.46 11.70
CA SER A 71 1.92 -12.68 12.44
C SER A 71 1.59 -12.36 13.89
N ILE A 72 2.39 -11.52 14.55
CA ILE A 72 2.14 -11.07 15.93
C ILE A 72 0.80 -10.34 16.03
N PHE A 73 0.53 -9.43 15.10
CA PHE A 73 -0.72 -8.70 15.02
C PHE A 73 -1.93 -9.65 14.87
N ALA A 74 -1.90 -10.55 13.88
CA ALA A 74 -2.96 -11.51 13.63
C ALA A 74 -3.23 -12.43 14.83
N LYS A 75 -2.16 -12.86 15.53
CA LYS A 75 -2.25 -13.64 16.76
C LYS A 75 -2.94 -12.86 17.89
N LYS A 76 -2.60 -11.59 18.10
CA LYS A 76 -3.26 -10.71 19.07
C LYS A 76 -4.75 -10.54 18.76
N GLN A 77 -5.10 -10.42 17.48
CA GLN A 77 -6.48 -10.28 17.01
C GLN A 77 -7.26 -11.61 16.95
N LYS A 78 -6.59 -12.75 17.15
CA LYS A 78 -7.18 -14.11 17.14
C LYS A 78 -7.84 -14.48 15.81
N TYR A 79 -7.29 -14.03 14.67
CA TYR A 79 -7.73 -14.43 13.34
C TYR A 79 -6.56 -14.84 12.42
N LEU A 80 -6.89 -15.46 11.30
CA LEU A 80 -5.96 -15.77 10.25
C LEU A 80 -5.88 -14.57 9.29
N LEU A 81 -4.70 -13.97 9.14
CA LEU A 81 -4.45 -12.89 8.18
C LEU A 81 -3.94 -13.48 6.88
N THR A 82 -4.60 -13.19 5.76
CA THR A 82 -4.17 -13.68 4.45
C THR A 82 -3.27 -12.65 3.77
N ILE A 83 -2.14 -13.09 3.22
CA ILE A 83 -1.29 -12.28 2.36
C ILE A 83 -1.46 -12.81 0.93
N ILE A 84 -2.00 -11.99 0.04
CA ILE A 84 -2.12 -12.26 -1.39
C ILE A 84 -0.81 -11.83 -2.05
N VAL A 85 -0.02 -12.81 -2.46
CA VAL A 85 1.27 -12.62 -3.10
C VAL A 85 1.11 -12.82 -4.60
N PHE A 86 1.46 -11.82 -5.41
CA PHE A 86 1.42 -11.96 -6.85
C PHE A 86 2.63 -12.73 -7.38
N GLU A 87 2.45 -13.45 -8.48
CA GLU A 87 3.54 -14.13 -9.18
C GLU A 87 4.66 -13.16 -9.60
N GLY A 88 5.84 -13.69 -9.90
CA GLY A 88 7.02 -12.90 -10.26
C GLY A 88 7.88 -12.53 -9.05
N LYS A 89 8.39 -11.30 -9.00
CA LYS A 89 9.33 -10.85 -7.96
C LYS A 89 8.81 -11.01 -6.53
N PRO A 90 7.55 -10.69 -6.19
CA PRO A 90 7.03 -10.88 -4.84
C PRO A 90 7.05 -12.35 -4.41
N LEU A 91 6.62 -13.26 -5.29
CA LEU A 91 6.63 -14.68 -5.03
C LEU A 91 8.05 -15.23 -4.88
N ASN A 92 8.97 -14.82 -5.76
CA ASN A 92 10.38 -15.21 -5.67
C ASN A 92 10.97 -14.78 -4.33
N ASN A 93 10.66 -13.57 -3.89
CA ASN A 93 11.12 -13.05 -2.62
C ASN A 93 10.60 -13.88 -1.43
N ILE A 94 9.31 -14.19 -1.39
CA ILE A 94 8.71 -15.07 -0.36
C ILE A 94 9.38 -16.45 -0.37
N ASN A 95 9.53 -17.06 -1.53
CA ASN A 95 10.16 -18.38 -1.66
C ASN A 95 11.60 -18.35 -1.13
N ASN A 96 12.37 -17.32 -1.45
CA ASN A 96 13.76 -17.19 -0.99
C ASN A 96 13.81 -16.95 0.53
N LEU A 97 13.01 -16.03 1.08
CA LEU A 97 13.04 -15.66 2.50
C LEU A 97 12.58 -16.78 3.42
N LEU A 98 11.61 -17.60 2.97
CA LEU A 98 11.02 -18.67 3.77
C LEU A 98 11.53 -20.06 3.36
N ASN A 99 12.47 -20.14 2.41
CA ASN A 99 12.98 -21.40 1.83
C ASN A 99 11.85 -22.32 1.33
N LEU A 100 10.92 -21.73 0.56
CA LEU A 100 9.75 -22.41 0.00
C LEU A 100 9.85 -22.53 -1.53
N LYS A 101 8.93 -23.29 -2.14
CA LYS A 101 8.78 -23.47 -3.59
C LYS A 101 7.32 -23.31 -4.03
N LEU A 102 6.65 -22.30 -3.51
CA LEU A 102 5.26 -22.00 -3.83
C LEU A 102 5.11 -21.60 -5.30
N ARG A 103 3.96 -21.97 -5.86
CA ARG A 103 3.53 -21.65 -7.22
C ARG A 103 2.15 -20.98 -7.20
N VAL A 104 1.73 -20.41 -8.31
CA VAL A 104 0.38 -19.86 -8.48
C VAL A 104 -0.67 -20.89 -8.09
N GLY A 105 -1.61 -20.48 -7.25
CA GLY A 105 -2.67 -21.32 -6.69
C GLY A 105 -2.33 -21.98 -5.35
N ASP A 106 -1.07 -22.00 -4.94
CA ASP A 106 -0.68 -22.57 -3.65
C ASP A 106 -1.09 -21.65 -2.50
N THR A 107 -1.32 -22.29 -1.34
CA THR A 107 -1.51 -21.60 -0.06
C THR A 107 -0.57 -22.24 0.96
N TYR A 108 0.15 -21.40 1.68
CA TYR A 108 1.04 -21.80 2.77
C TYR A 108 0.67 -21.07 4.05
N THR A 109 0.54 -21.79 5.16
CA THR A 109 0.20 -21.20 6.46
C THR A 109 1.41 -21.24 7.38
N LEU A 110 1.74 -20.09 7.94
CA LEU A 110 2.78 -19.90 8.94
C LEU A 110 2.15 -19.18 10.14
N ASP A 111 1.97 -19.87 11.25
CA ASP A 111 1.28 -19.36 12.44
C ASP A 111 -0.12 -18.79 12.09
N ASN A 112 -0.32 -17.50 12.33
CA ASN A 112 -1.56 -16.80 12.03
C ASN A 112 -1.56 -16.07 10.67
N LEU A 113 -0.62 -16.40 9.78
CA LEU A 113 -0.57 -15.91 8.40
C LEU A 113 -0.88 -17.03 7.41
N ALA A 114 -1.72 -16.73 6.42
CA ALA A 114 -1.89 -17.54 5.23
C ALA A 114 -1.30 -16.79 4.02
N ILE A 115 -0.31 -17.36 3.38
CA ILE A 115 0.29 -16.84 2.15
C ILE A 115 -0.42 -17.52 0.98
N LYS A 116 -1.19 -16.77 0.21
CA LYS A 116 -1.93 -17.25 -0.96
C LYS A 116 -1.31 -16.67 -2.22
N VAL A 117 -0.86 -17.54 -3.12
CA VAL A 117 -0.23 -17.12 -4.37
C VAL A 117 -1.28 -16.89 -5.46
N SER A 118 -1.33 -15.66 -5.96
CA SER A 118 -2.21 -15.23 -7.05
C SER A 118 -1.43 -15.10 -8.36
N PRO A 119 -2.02 -15.47 -9.51
CA PRO A 119 -1.46 -15.06 -10.78
C PRO A 119 -1.49 -13.53 -10.91
N MET A 120 -0.75 -13.01 -11.89
CA MET A 120 -0.96 -11.62 -12.31
C MET A 120 -2.40 -11.44 -12.79
N VAL A 121 -3.00 -10.35 -12.39
CA VAL A 121 -4.38 -10.00 -12.75
C VAL A 121 -4.40 -8.75 -13.62
N ASP A 122 -5.50 -8.55 -14.34
CA ASP A 122 -5.74 -7.29 -15.05
C ASP A 122 -5.92 -6.12 -14.05
N GLN A 123 -5.82 -4.89 -14.56
CA GLN A 123 -5.88 -3.68 -13.74
C GLN A 123 -7.21 -3.57 -13.00
N ASP A 124 -8.31 -3.99 -13.62
CA ASP A 124 -9.63 -3.90 -13.03
C ASP A 124 -9.76 -4.77 -11.77
N LYS A 125 -9.30 -6.02 -11.85
CA LYS A 125 -9.25 -6.94 -10.69
C LYS A 125 -8.25 -6.48 -9.64
N TYR A 126 -7.11 -5.91 -10.05
CA TYR A 126 -6.13 -5.37 -9.14
C TYR A 126 -6.71 -4.22 -8.30
N ASP A 127 -7.47 -3.33 -8.93
CA ASP A 127 -8.16 -2.25 -8.21
C ASP A 127 -9.11 -2.79 -7.13
N TYR A 128 -9.92 -3.81 -7.46
CA TYR A 128 -10.80 -4.45 -6.46
C TYR A 128 -10.00 -5.06 -5.31
N LEU A 129 -8.85 -5.68 -5.60
CA LEU A 129 -7.99 -6.23 -4.55
C LEU A 129 -7.40 -5.13 -3.67
N LEU A 130 -6.92 -4.01 -4.24
CA LEU A 130 -6.43 -2.87 -3.47
C LEU A 130 -7.53 -2.24 -2.60
N ILE A 131 -8.72 -2.04 -3.18
CA ILE A 131 -9.87 -1.42 -2.50
C ILE A 131 -10.37 -2.27 -1.34
N GLY A 132 -10.39 -3.60 -1.50
CA GLY A 132 -10.87 -4.54 -0.47
C GLY A 132 -9.82 -4.94 0.57
N SER A 133 -8.56 -4.58 0.39
CA SER A 133 -7.47 -5.00 1.28
C SER A 133 -7.51 -4.30 2.63
N TYR A 134 -6.88 -4.93 3.62
CA TYR A 134 -6.62 -4.35 4.93
C TYR A 134 -5.37 -3.46 4.93
N ILE A 135 -4.31 -3.89 4.20
CA ILE A 135 -3.09 -3.13 3.97
C ILE A 135 -2.61 -3.41 2.54
N ASN A 136 -2.11 -2.40 1.86
CA ASN A 136 -1.55 -2.49 0.51
C ASN A 136 -0.03 -2.35 0.54
N LEU A 137 0.71 -3.42 0.24
CA LEU A 137 2.14 -3.36 0.00
C LEU A 137 2.36 -3.27 -1.51
N VAL A 138 2.74 -2.11 -2.00
CA VAL A 138 2.78 -1.79 -3.43
C VAL A 138 4.14 -1.33 -3.90
N ARG A 139 4.40 -1.44 -5.20
CA ARG A 139 5.61 -0.96 -5.86
C ARG A 139 5.27 -0.04 -7.04
N GLY A 140 6.30 0.70 -7.47
CA GLY A 140 6.16 1.57 -8.64
C GLY A 140 5.32 2.81 -8.35
N GLU A 141 5.07 3.61 -9.38
CA GLU A 141 4.44 4.93 -9.22
C GLU A 141 2.92 4.89 -9.41
N ASP A 142 2.42 4.06 -10.35
CA ASP A 142 0.98 3.91 -10.55
C ASP A 142 0.29 3.18 -9.38
N SER A 143 0.87 2.06 -8.92
CA SER A 143 0.27 1.28 -7.83
C SER A 143 0.25 2.02 -6.50
N ILE A 144 1.24 2.90 -6.21
CA ILE A 144 1.20 3.70 -4.97
C ILE A 144 0.08 4.74 -5.02
N VAL A 145 -0.14 5.41 -6.16
CA VAL A 145 -1.25 6.36 -6.32
C VAL A 145 -2.58 5.65 -6.10
N ARG A 146 -2.80 4.50 -6.74
CA ARG A 146 -4.02 3.70 -6.55
C ARG A 146 -4.20 3.26 -5.10
N ALA A 147 -3.14 2.78 -4.44
CA ALA A 147 -3.21 2.38 -3.04
C ALA A 147 -3.58 3.56 -2.12
N MET A 148 -2.97 4.72 -2.30
CA MET A 148 -3.31 5.94 -1.55
C MET A 148 -4.78 6.35 -1.73
N LEU A 149 -5.30 6.29 -2.97
CA LEU A 149 -6.69 6.62 -3.28
C LEU A 149 -7.70 5.64 -2.66
N THR A 150 -7.30 4.43 -2.24
CA THR A 150 -8.21 3.53 -1.53
C THR A 150 -8.56 4.01 -0.13
N GLY A 151 -7.71 4.82 0.51
CA GLY A 151 -7.79 5.18 1.93
C GLY A 151 -7.44 4.02 2.87
N ASN A 152 -6.98 2.89 2.36
CA ASN A 152 -6.46 1.80 3.18
C ASN A 152 -4.98 2.06 3.55
N PRO A 153 -4.48 1.53 4.68
CA PRO A 153 -3.06 1.52 4.99
C PRO A 153 -2.23 1.03 3.82
N PHE A 154 -1.14 1.70 3.54
CA PHE A 154 -0.26 1.36 2.43
C PHE A 154 1.22 1.46 2.80
N LEU A 155 2.07 0.68 2.14
CA LEU A 155 3.52 0.77 2.24
C LEU A 155 4.13 0.71 0.84
N TRP A 156 4.96 1.69 0.53
CA TRP A 156 5.56 1.84 -0.78
C TRP A 156 6.94 1.22 -0.83
N HIS A 157 7.12 0.23 -1.72
CA HIS A 157 8.44 -0.27 -2.10
C HIS A 157 8.84 0.40 -3.42
N ILE A 158 9.60 1.47 -3.30
CA ILE A 158 10.07 2.24 -4.45
C ILE A 158 11.20 1.50 -5.18
N TYR A 159 11.33 1.72 -6.48
CA TYR A 159 12.44 1.16 -7.24
C TYR A 159 13.76 1.81 -6.78
N PRO A 160 14.76 1.02 -6.36
CA PRO A 160 16.06 1.54 -5.94
C PRO A 160 16.71 2.33 -7.09
N GLN A 161 17.19 3.52 -6.80
CA GLN A 161 17.88 4.40 -7.75
C GLN A 161 19.32 4.63 -7.31
N GLU A 162 20.17 4.99 -8.26
CA GLU A 162 21.54 5.37 -7.97
C GLU A 162 21.59 6.54 -6.98
N GLU A 163 22.68 6.63 -6.20
CA GLU A 163 22.89 7.67 -5.19
C GLU A 163 21.77 7.81 -4.15
N ASN A 164 20.94 6.76 -3.98
CA ASN A 164 19.81 6.76 -3.03
C ASN A 164 18.71 7.81 -3.29
N ALA A 165 18.63 8.37 -4.50
CA ALA A 165 17.64 9.39 -4.88
C ALA A 165 16.18 8.94 -4.65
N HIS A 166 15.93 7.64 -4.53
CA HIS A 166 14.61 7.10 -4.18
C HIS A 166 14.18 7.46 -2.75
N PHE A 167 15.11 7.68 -1.80
CA PHE A 167 14.75 8.14 -0.46
C PHE A 167 14.27 9.59 -0.45
N ASP A 168 14.79 10.44 -1.34
CA ASP A 168 14.30 11.81 -1.48
C ASP A 168 12.83 11.83 -1.95
N LYS A 169 12.45 10.91 -2.85
CA LYS A 169 11.06 10.75 -3.28
C LYS A 169 10.15 10.30 -2.14
N ILE A 170 10.62 9.37 -1.30
CA ILE A 170 9.87 8.93 -0.10
C ILE A 170 9.70 10.14 0.84
N ASN A 171 10.78 10.86 1.15
CA ASN A 171 10.71 12.01 2.03
C ASN A 171 9.77 13.09 1.47
N ALA A 172 9.84 13.41 0.17
CA ALA A 172 8.95 14.38 -0.46
C ALA A 172 7.46 14.00 -0.36
N LEU A 173 7.12 12.70 -0.47
CA LEU A 173 5.75 12.23 -0.24
C LEU A 173 5.31 12.52 1.20
N PHE A 174 6.14 12.16 2.18
CA PHE A 174 5.78 12.33 3.60
C PHE A 174 5.83 13.78 4.06
N ASP A 175 6.69 14.62 3.48
CA ASP A 175 6.64 16.08 3.68
C ASP A 175 5.29 16.64 3.24
N ARG A 176 4.77 16.12 2.12
CA ARG A 176 3.44 16.49 1.63
C ARG A 176 2.32 16.00 2.56
N MET A 177 2.40 14.76 3.03
CA MET A 177 1.44 14.25 4.02
C MET A 177 1.50 15.07 5.31
N ASP A 178 2.70 15.47 5.74
CA ASP A 178 2.88 16.31 6.92
C ASP A 178 2.26 17.71 6.79
N GLU A 179 2.14 18.26 5.60
CA GLU A 179 1.45 19.54 5.39
C GLU A 179 -0.08 19.43 5.60
N PHE A 180 -0.70 18.29 5.22
CA PHE A 180 -2.15 18.15 5.12
C PHE A 180 -2.78 17.24 6.17
N CYS A 181 -2.06 16.23 6.66
CA CYS A 181 -2.60 15.32 7.68
C CYS A 181 -2.48 15.93 9.08
N SER A 182 -3.46 15.69 9.93
CA SER A 182 -3.54 16.27 11.27
C SER A 182 -2.59 15.62 12.27
N ASP A 183 -2.39 14.29 12.21
CA ASP A 183 -1.54 13.49 13.11
C ASP A 183 -0.10 13.40 12.58
N LYS A 184 0.71 14.40 12.88
CA LYS A 184 2.12 14.51 12.48
C LYS A 184 2.99 13.36 13.02
N GLU A 185 2.70 12.90 14.24
CA GLU A 185 3.40 11.76 14.84
C GLU A 185 3.19 10.50 13.98
N SER A 186 1.97 10.25 13.57
CA SER A 186 1.64 9.11 12.71
C SER A 186 2.24 9.23 11.32
N VAL A 187 2.33 10.43 10.75
CA VAL A 187 3.05 10.68 9.48
C VAL A 187 4.50 10.30 9.63
N GLU A 188 5.18 10.72 10.69
CA GLU A 188 6.59 10.42 10.91
C GLU A 188 6.83 8.91 11.17
N ILE A 189 5.97 8.23 11.92
CA ILE A 189 6.04 6.79 12.11
C ILE A 189 5.93 6.06 10.76
N LEU A 190 4.99 6.47 9.92
CA LEU A 190 4.80 5.85 8.59
C LEU A 190 5.98 6.14 7.66
N ARG A 191 6.58 7.34 7.74
CA ARG A 191 7.82 7.71 7.05
C ARG A 191 8.95 6.75 7.43
N GLN A 192 9.21 6.59 8.73
CA GLN A 192 10.26 5.71 9.24
C GLN A 192 10.04 4.25 8.84
N LEU A 193 8.80 3.78 8.89
CA LEU A 193 8.43 2.44 8.47
C LEU A 193 8.69 2.24 6.96
N THR A 194 8.32 3.23 6.13
CA THR A 194 8.54 3.17 4.68
C THR A 194 10.03 3.22 4.34
N LEU A 195 10.79 4.13 4.94
CA LEU A 195 12.24 4.20 4.77
C LEU A 195 12.92 2.89 5.18
N SER A 196 12.54 2.33 6.33
CA SER A 196 13.07 1.06 6.82
C SER A 196 12.71 -0.10 5.88
N TYR A 197 11.46 -0.15 5.37
CA TYR A 197 11.04 -1.16 4.39
C TYR A 197 11.84 -1.06 3.08
N ASN A 198 12.34 0.11 2.74
CA ASN A 198 13.23 0.34 1.59
C ASN A 198 14.72 0.23 1.93
N GLY A 199 15.07 -0.23 3.14
CA GLY A 199 16.44 -0.58 3.51
C GLY A 199 17.26 0.56 4.14
N ASN A 200 16.64 1.71 4.44
CA ASN A 200 17.38 2.86 5.01
C ASN A 200 17.65 2.72 6.53
N SER A 201 16.90 1.89 7.24
CA SER A 201 17.05 1.70 8.69
C SER A 201 16.53 0.34 9.15
N ASP A 202 16.64 0.05 10.44
CA ASP A 202 16.11 -1.16 11.06
C ASP A 202 14.83 -0.91 11.89
N PHE A 203 14.16 0.21 11.69
CA PHE A 203 12.95 0.58 12.41
C PHE A 203 11.86 -0.51 12.34
N ILE A 204 11.67 -1.13 11.18
CA ILE A 204 10.67 -2.19 10.94
C ILE A 204 10.91 -3.44 11.79
N HIS A 205 12.14 -3.72 12.22
CA HIS A 205 12.50 -4.92 12.97
C HIS A 205 11.77 -5.00 14.32
N ASN A 206 11.53 -3.86 14.97
CA ASN A 206 10.86 -3.75 16.28
C ASN A 206 9.47 -3.12 16.17
N PHE A 207 8.90 -2.99 14.97
CA PHE A 207 7.65 -2.32 14.77
C PHE A 207 6.45 -3.16 15.25
N ASP A 208 5.68 -2.63 16.21
CA ASP A 208 4.42 -3.23 16.67
C ASP A 208 3.24 -2.66 15.89
N LEU A 209 2.79 -3.39 14.89
CA LEU A 209 1.62 -3.02 14.09
C LEU A 209 0.36 -2.83 14.95
N SER A 210 0.23 -3.60 16.04
CA SER A 210 -0.98 -3.55 16.89
C SER A 210 -1.19 -2.19 17.55
N SER A 211 -0.11 -1.46 17.83
CA SER A 211 -0.17 -0.13 18.44
C SER A 211 -0.46 0.99 17.41
N PHE A 212 -0.23 0.73 16.13
CA PHE A 212 -0.26 1.76 15.10
C PHE A 212 -1.41 1.61 14.09
N ILE A 213 -1.96 0.44 13.88
CA ILE A 213 -2.87 0.13 12.77
C ILE A 213 -4.09 1.05 12.69
N GLU A 214 -4.70 1.40 13.82
CA GLU A 214 -5.86 2.29 13.84
C GLU A 214 -5.49 3.74 13.48
N LYS A 215 -4.33 4.20 13.93
CA LYS A 215 -3.78 5.51 13.56
C LYS A 215 -3.43 5.53 12.07
N TRP A 216 -2.80 4.46 11.56
CA TRP A 216 -2.43 4.33 10.16
C TRP A 216 -3.66 4.37 9.24
N LYS A 217 -4.73 3.68 9.62
CA LYS A 217 -5.98 3.70 8.88
C LYS A 217 -6.56 5.11 8.78
N LYS A 218 -6.69 5.81 9.90
CA LYS A 218 -7.18 7.20 9.93
C LYS A 218 -6.32 8.13 9.09
N LEU A 219 -4.99 8.00 9.21
CA LEU A 219 -4.04 8.77 8.41
C LEU A 219 -4.22 8.52 6.91
N SER A 220 -4.41 7.26 6.52
CA SER A 220 -4.61 6.88 5.10
C SER A 220 -5.95 7.41 4.56
N GLU A 221 -7.00 7.43 5.37
CA GLU A 221 -8.30 8.01 5.01
C GLU A 221 -8.20 9.53 4.83
N GLU A 222 -7.54 10.24 5.76
CA GLU A 222 -7.31 11.70 5.68
C GLU A 222 -6.49 12.07 4.45
N TRP A 223 -5.43 11.30 4.17
CA TRP A 223 -4.60 11.50 2.97
C TRP A 223 -5.38 11.26 1.68
N ARG A 224 -6.17 10.19 1.59
CA ARG A 224 -7.08 9.94 0.46
C ARG A 224 -8.01 11.13 0.21
N ASP A 225 -8.64 11.65 1.26
CA ASP A 225 -9.62 12.73 1.13
C ASP A 225 -8.96 14.02 0.59
N TYR A 226 -7.72 14.29 1.01
CA TYR A 226 -6.92 15.34 0.42
C TYR A 226 -6.64 15.08 -1.07
N LEU A 227 -6.19 13.88 -1.43
CA LEU A 227 -5.89 13.54 -2.82
C LEU A 227 -7.12 13.64 -3.73
N LEU A 228 -8.28 13.20 -3.25
CA LEU A 228 -9.54 13.31 -4.00
C LEU A 228 -9.96 14.77 -4.21
N SER A 229 -9.59 15.65 -3.29
CA SER A 229 -9.85 17.09 -3.43
C SER A 229 -9.02 17.77 -4.54
N LEU A 230 -7.91 17.14 -4.95
CA LEU A 230 -7.07 17.64 -6.05
C LEU A 230 -7.54 17.16 -7.44
N GLY A 231 -8.40 16.16 -7.47
CA GLY A 231 -8.94 15.55 -8.70
C GLY A 231 -10.34 16.05 -9.00
N SER A 232 -10.46 17.29 -9.43
CA SER A 232 -11.74 17.89 -9.90
C SER A 232 -11.64 18.33 -11.34
#